data_ccb0ea8e45f33a873a1d52e3ea904b3d
#
_entry.id   ccb0ea8e45f33a873a1d52e3ea904b3d
#
_cell.length_a   1.000
_cell.length_b   1.000
_cell.length_c   1.000
_cell.angle_alpha   90.00
_cell.angle_beta   90.00
_cell.angle_gamma   90.00
#
_symmetry.space_group_name_H-M   'P 1'
#
loop_
_entity.id
_entity.type
_entity.pdbx_description
1 polymer ?
#
loop_
_entity_poly.entity_id
_entity_poly.type
_entity_poly.pdbx_seq_one_letter_code
_entity_poly.pdbx_strand_id
1 'polypeptide(L)'
;YNDATASSSPKKTAIDTLKEALVEFKDENLYTTTQKLVLAINLGKLNALIDDEVFKKDYKEIVNSTLPIFDDDDTTPPINTERVKVIMFTDEQAFEFFADSPSEIPVASDFLTNIIKKVVCETIDNPFYAAYTADIASGVNPKDPIILNYELLRITEVQNTIVKTIIEAIVRYKLIITPREFLDFLYSIIVYPHYDEYIDGHKEKKEFFEALLPSLLYCGSENMIQKAIGKLDPLKQSSTEHDKQLSVLFTSYSIPSSYLTEQQISELP
;
A
#
# COMPACT_ATOMS: atom_id res chain seq x y z
N TYR A 1 0.57 16.72 19.12
CA TYR A 1 0.89 15.72 18.08
C TYR A 1 2.40 15.69 17.93
N ASN A 2 3.05 14.71 18.54
CA ASN A 2 4.51 14.61 18.48
C ASN A 2 4.90 13.34 17.74
N ASP A 3 5.77 13.49 16.76
CA ASP A 3 6.40 12.34 16.10
C ASP A 3 7.37 11.68 17.09
N ALA A 4 7.10 10.42 17.45
CA ALA A 4 7.94 9.64 18.36
C ALA A 4 9.38 9.41 17.84
N THR A 5 9.63 9.69 16.56
CA THR A 5 10.95 9.57 15.93
C THR A 5 11.73 10.87 15.90
N ALA A 6 11.06 12.01 16.13
CA ALA A 6 11.67 13.32 16.07
C ALA A 6 12.13 13.80 17.46
N SER A 7 13.30 14.44 17.52
CA SER A 7 13.73 15.17 18.71
C SER A 7 13.04 16.52 18.79
N SER A 8 12.53 16.88 19.97
CA SER A 8 11.83 18.17 20.17
C SER A 8 12.80 19.38 20.17
N SER A 9 14.10 19.14 20.31
CA SER A 9 15.14 20.17 20.24
C SER A 9 16.51 19.54 19.99
N PRO A 10 17.53 20.32 19.56
CA PRO A 10 18.90 19.83 19.36
C PRO A 10 19.56 19.23 20.63
N LYS A 11 19.01 19.52 21.81
CA LYS A 11 19.52 19.06 23.10
C LYS A 11 18.77 17.89 23.72
N LYS A 12 17.66 17.46 23.08
CA LYS A 12 16.81 16.35 23.57
C LYS A 12 16.73 15.26 22.53
N THR A 13 16.93 14.03 22.95
CA THR A 13 16.72 12.88 22.09
C THR A 13 15.22 12.58 21.90
N ALA A 14 14.88 11.80 20.90
CA ALA A 14 13.49 11.32 20.72
C ALA A 14 13.03 10.51 21.95
N ILE A 15 13.93 9.74 22.59
CA ILE A 15 13.63 8.98 23.80
C ILE A 15 13.31 9.90 24.98
N ASP A 16 14.05 11.01 25.15
CA ASP A 16 13.76 11.98 26.21
C ASP A 16 12.37 12.61 26.02
N THR A 17 12.03 12.94 24.79
CA THR A 17 10.69 13.47 24.44
C THR A 17 9.58 12.46 24.72
N LEU A 18 9.79 11.16 24.41
CA LEU A 18 8.86 10.10 24.75
C LEU A 18 8.69 9.92 26.24
N LYS A 19 9.78 9.93 27.01
CA LYS A 19 9.72 9.84 28.47
C LYS A 19 8.91 11.00 29.07
N GLU A 20 9.06 12.22 28.56
CA GLU A 20 8.26 13.37 29.01
C GLU A 20 6.76 13.17 28.72
N ALA A 21 6.42 12.66 27.54
CA ALA A 21 5.04 12.39 27.17
C ALA A 21 4.41 11.25 28.02
N LEU A 22 5.24 10.35 28.54
CA LEU A 22 4.82 9.19 29.30
C LEU A 22 4.81 9.40 30.82
N VAL A 23 5.21 10.59 31.34
CA VAL A 23 5.36 10.84 32.81
C VAL A 23 4.11 10.44 33.59
N GLU A 24 2.92 10.76 33.08
CA GLU A 24 1.64 10.44 33.74
C GLU A 24 1.28 8.94 33.71
N PHE A 25 2.04 8.14 32.95
CA PHE A 25 1.81 6.70 32.75
C PHE A 25 2.89 5.83 33.42
N LYS A 26 3.65 6.38 34.37
CA LYS A 26 4.51 5.60 35.24
C LYS A 26 3.70 4.62 36.08
N ASP A 27 4.29 3.49 36.48
CA ASP A 27 3.61 2.45 37.27
C ASP A 27 2.90 3.03 38.51
N GLU A 28 3.50 4.03 39.18
CA GLU A 28 2.92 4.70 40.35
C GLU A 28 1.63 5.47 40.04
N ASN A 29 1.43 5.95 38.80
CA ASN A 29 0.31 6.76 38.37
C ASN A 29 -0.66 5.99 37.47
N LEU A 30 -0.23 4.88 36.87
CA LEU A 30 -0.93 4.19 35.79
C LEU A 30 -2.37 3.80 36.14
N TYR A 31 -2.63 3.42 37.40
CA TYR A 31 -3.97 3.03 37.86
C TYR A 31 -4.83 4.20 38.38
N THR A 32 -4.21 5.36 38.62
CA THR A 32 -4.92 6.55 39.14
C THR A 32 -5.14 7.62 38.08
N THR A 33 -4.34 7.63 37.02
CA THR A 33 -4.47 8.62 35.94
C THR A 33 -5.79 8.47 35.19
N THR A 34 -6.41 9.61 34.90
CA THR A 34 -7.58 9.71 34.02
C THR A 34 -7.21 9.97 32.56
N GLN A 35 -5.94 10.24 32.30
CA GLN A 35 -5.45 10.49 30.95
C GLN A 35 -5.42 9.21 30.10
N LYS A 36 -5.57 9.39 28.79
CA LYS A 36 -5.44 8.33 27.80
C LYS A 36 -4.40 8.73 26.78
N LEU A 37 -3.55 7.79 26.42
CA LEU A 37 -2.50 8.00 25.41
C LEU A 37 -2.62 6.92 24.33
N VAL A 38 -2.54 7.32 23.09
CA VAL A 38 -2.30 6.43 21.95
C VAL A 38 -0.91 6.75 21.43
N LEU A 39 0.00 5.79 21.52
CA LEU A 39 1.38 5.90 21.07
C LEU A 39 1.59 5.04 19.82
N ALA A 40 1.84 5.68 18.68
CA ALA A 40 2.31 5.01 17.49
C ALA A 40 3.85 5.07 17.46
N ILE A 41 4.49 3.91 17.54
CA ILE A 41 5.95 3.81 17.64
C ILE A 41 6.45 2.65 16.78
N ASN A 42 7.60 2.81 16.12
CA ASN A 42 8.23 1.71 15.41
C ASN A 42 9.03 0.81 16.39
N LEU A 43 9.22 -0.46 16.00
CA LEU A 43 9.89 -1.46 16.84
C LEU A 43 11.31 -1.04 17.27
N GLY A 44 12.10 -0.41 16.39
CA GLY A 44 13.44 0.03 16.72
C GLY A 44 13.47 1.11 17.82
N LYS A 45 12.50 2.05 17.80
CA LYS A 45 12.38 3.06 18.86
C LYS A 45 11.76 2.48 20.13
N LEU A 46 10.83 1.55 20.01
CA LEU A 46 10.27 0.84 21.15
C LEU A 46 11.37 0.05 21.86
N ASN A 47 12.18 -0.71 21.11
CA ASN A 47 13.31 -1.44 21.70
C ASN A 47 14.28 -0.53 22.44
N ALA A 48 14.69 0.59 21.82
CA ALA A 48 15.56 1.56 22.46
C ALA A 48 14.95 2.20 23.72
N LEU A 49 13.62 2.35 23.77
CA LEU A 49 12.89 2.86 24.93
C LEU A 49 12.85 1.84 26.07
N ILE A 50 12.50 0.58 25.76
CA ILE A 50 12.43 -0.48 26.77
C ILE A 50 13.80 -0.94 27.24
N ASP A 51 14.88 -0.69 26.50
CA ASP A 51 16.27 -0.98 26.93
C ASP A 51 16.83 0.06 27.88
N ASP A 52 16.20 1.23 28.00
CA ASP A 52 16.62 2.27 28.92
C ASP A 52 16.36 1.87 30.38
N GLU A 53 17.40 1.89 31.20
CA GLU A 53 17.35 1.42 32.59
C GLU A 53 16.38 2.22 33.50
N VAL A 54 16.23 3.51 33.23
CA VAL A 54 15.28 4.37 33.98
C VAL A 54 13.87 4.02 33.59
N PHE A 55 13.63 3.80 32.27
CA PHE A 55 12.33 3.41 31.75
C PHE A 55 11.92 2.02 32.27
N LYS A 56 12.80 1.04 32.25
CA LYS A 56 12.55 -0.30 32.82
C LYS A 56 12.10 -0.25 34.27
N LYS A 57 12.64 0.66 35.02
CA LYS A 57 12.35 0.78 36.47
C LYS A 57 10.97 1.41 36.72
N ASP A 58 10.64 2.47 35.99
CA ASP A 58 9.48 3.32 36.25
C ASP A 58 8.23 2.91 35.47
N TYR A 59 8.36 2.04 34.41
CA TYR A 59 7.28 1.65 33.49
C TYR A 59 7.22 0.13 33.28
N LYS A 60 7.31 -0.64 34.36
CA LYS A 60 7.37 -2.12 34.29
C LYS A 60 6.18 -2.73 33.58
N GLU A 61 4.98 -2.17 33.75
CA GLU A 61 3.79 -2.71 33.11
C GLU A 61 3.84 -2.54 31.59
N ILE A 62 4.29 -1.38 31.10
CA ILE A 62 4.49 -1.13 29.66
C ILE A 62 5.59 -2.04 29.11
N VAL A 63 6.73 -2.15 29.82
CA VAL A 63 7.85 -3.01 29.43
C VAL A 63 7.39 -4.46 29.33
N ASN A 64 6.73 -4.99 30.36
CA ASN A 64 6.26 -6.38 30.39
C ASN A 64 5.23 -6.67 29.29
N SER A 65 4.37 -5.68 28.96
CA SER A 65 3.38 -5.82 27.88
C SER A 65 4.03 -5.87 26.50
N THR A 66 5.17 -5.19 26.31
CA THR A 66 5.83 -5.05 25.00
C THR A 66 7.03 -6.00 24.82
N LEU A 67 7.63 -6.50 25.90
CA LEU A 67 8.81 -7.36 25.84
C LEU A 67 8.61 -8.60 24.96
N PRO A 68 7.47 -9.33 24.99
CA PRO A 68 7.25 -10.50 24.14
C PRO A 68 7.36 -10.25 22.64
N ILE A 69 7.18 -8.99 22.19
CA ILE A 69 7.33 -8.63 20.77
C ILE A 69 8.76 -8.86 20.25
N PHE A 70 9.74 -8.87 21.15
CA PHE A 70 11.17 -8.98 20.84
C PHE A 70 11.75 -10.36 21.15
N ASP A 71 10.92 -11.31 21.59
CA ASP A 71 11.34 -12.69 21.74
C ASP A 71 11.60 -13.32 20.37
N ASP A 72 12.62 -14.18 20.27
CA ASP A 72 13.00 -14.85 19.01
C ASP A 72 11.91 -15.81 18.48
N ASP A 73 10.88 -16.07 19.27
CA ASP A 73 9.73 -16.87 18.87
C ASP A 73 8.62 -15.95 18.34
N ASP A 74 8.56 -15.79 17.02
CA ASP A 74 7.60 -14.96 16.28
C ASP A 74 6.12 -15.24 16.62
N THR A 75 5.86 -16.21 17.52
CA THR A 75 4.50 -16.64 17.90
C THR A 75 4.01 -16.03 19.20
N THR A 76 4.86 -15.32 19.95
CA THR A 76 4.47 -14.80 21.27
C THR A 76 3.74 -13.45 21.13
N PRO A 77 2.42 -13.41 21.36
CA PRO A 77 1.66 -12.16 21.26
C PRO A 77 2.02 -11.20 22.41
N PRO A 78 1.87 -9.89 22.21
CA PRO A 78 2.04 -8.91 23.29
C PRO A 78 1.04 -9.16 24.41
N ILE A 79 1.46 -8.87 25.65
CA ILE A 79 0.61 -9.06 26.84
C ILE A 79 -0.25 -7.81 27.04
N ASN A 80 -1.56 -7.96 26.79
CA ASN A 80 -2.52 -6.91 27.08
C ASN A 80 -3.00 -6.95 28.52
N THR A 81 -2.82 -5.85 29.24
CA THR A 81 -3.32 -5.68 30.61
C THR A 81 -4.60 -4.85 30.64
N GLU A 82 -5.14 -4.57 31.82
CA GLU A 82 -6.30 -3.68 31.95
C GLU A 82 -5.98 -2.26 31.44
N ARG A 83 -4.75 -1.79 31.69
CA ARG A 83 -4.32 -0.41 31.43
C ARG A 83 -3.50 -0.25 30.15
N VAL A 84 -2.78 -1.26 29.76
CA VAL A 84 -1.91 -1.23 28.58
C VAL A 84 -2.46 -2.17 27.52
N LYS A 85 -2.72 -1.62 26.33
CA LYS A 85 -3.12 -2.39 25.14
C LYS A 85 -2.06 -2.20 24.06
N VAL A 86 -1.57 -3.29 23.53
CA VAL A 86 -0.57 -3.30 22.46
C VAL A 86 -1.22 -3.88 21.21
N ILE A 87 -1.12 -3.16 20.10
CA ILE A 87 -1.63 -3.58 18.80
C ILE A 87 -0.44 -3.62 17.84
N MET A 88 -0.18 -4.79 17.30
CA MET A 88 0.86 -5.00 16.28
C MET A 88 0.21 -4.99 14.90
N PHE A 89 0.54 -4.00 14.08
CA PHE A 89 0.02 -3.94 12.71
C PHE A 89 0.68 -4.96 11.77
N THR A 90 1.79 -5.58 12.17
CA THR A 90 2.43 -6.65 11.41
C THR A 90 1.62 -7.95 11.44
N ASP A 91 0.80 -8.15 12.47
CA ASP A 91 0.02 -9.37 12.65
C ASP A 91 -1.39 -9.24 12.04
N GLU A 92 -1.77 -8.01 11.69
CA GLU A 92 -3.06 -7.74 11.06
C GLU A 92 -3.01 -8.04 9.57
N GLN A 93 -3.87 -8.95 9.13
CA GLN A 93 -4.01 -9.22 7.71
C GLN A 93 -4.77 -8.10 7.01
N ALA A 94 -4.23 -7.63 5.91
CA ALA A 94 -4.85 -6.57 5.11
C ALA A 94 -6.06 -7.04 4.29
N PHE A 95 -6.48 -8.31 4.41
CA PHE A 95 -7.55 -8.91 3.62
C PHE A 95 -8.25 -10.06 4.34
N GLU A 96 -9.45 -10.40 3.88
CA GLU A 96 -10.25 -11.51 4.36
C GLU A 96 -10.59 -12.45 3.21
N PHE A 97 -10.64 -13.77 3.51
CA PHE A 97 -11.13 -14.79 2.59
C PHE A 97 -12.54 -15.21 3.00
N PHE A 98 -13.46 -15.22 2.03
CA PHE A 98 -14.82 -15.72 2.21
C PHE A 98 -14.94 -17.15 1.63
N ALA A 99 -14.57 -18.14 2.43
CA ALA A 99 -14.58 -19.54 2.00
C ALA A 99 -16.00 -20.14 1.85
N ASP A 100 -16.94 -19.62 2.64
CA ASP A 100 -18.28 -20.23 2.76
C ASP A 100 -19.34 -19.53 1.88
N SER A 101 -18.99 -18.48 1.18
CA SER A 101 -19.90 -17.78 0.28
C SER A 101 -19.46 -17.96 -1.17
N PRO A 102 -20.33 -18.49 -2.07
CA PRO A 102 -20.07 -18.50 -3.49
C PRO A 102 -20.21 -17.09 -4.09
N SER A 103 -19.63 -16.09 -3.42
CA SER A 103 -19.61 -14.72 -3.93
C SER A 103 -18.65 -14.63 -5.12
N GLU A 104 -18.98 -13.80 -6.09
CA GLU A 104 -18.11 -13.50 -7.24
C GLU A 104 -16.75 -12.91 -6.81
N ILE A 105 -16.66 -12.46 -5.55
CA ILE A 105 -15.44 -11.90 -4.96
C ILE A 105 -15.10 -12.70 -3.70
N PRO A 106 -14.31 -13.78 -3.81
CA PRO A 106 -13.95 -14.63 -2.67
C PRO A 106 -12.94 -13.99 -1.70
N VAL A 107 -12.46 -12.81 -2.00
CA VAL A 107 -11.46 -12.06 -1.23
C VAL A 107 -11.88 -10.61 -1.14
N ALA A 108 -11.77 -10.01 0.02
CA ALA A 108 -11.98 -8.58 0.23
C ALA A 108 -10.91 -7.98 1.14
N SER A 109 -10.77 -6.67 1.08
CA SER A 109 -9.94 -5.89 1.97
C SER A 109 -10.59 -4.55 2.23
N ASP A 110 -11.17 -4.40 3.40
CA ASP A 110 -11.70 -3.11 3.85
C ASP A 110 -10.59 -2.07 3.96
N PHE A 111 -9.40 -2.49 4.38
CA PHE A 111 -8.22 -1.63 4.48
C PHE A 111 -7.88 -0.99 3.13
N LEU A 112 -7.62 -1.80 2.10
CA LEU A 112 -7.25 -1.32 0.77
C LEU A 112 -8.40 -0.54 0.12
N THR A 113 -9.61 -1.09 0.20
CA THR A 113 -10.82 -0.47 -0.37
C THR A 113 -11.10 0.90 0.23
N ASN A 114 -10.98 1.05 1.55
CA ASN A 114 -11.25 2.32 2.21
C ASN A 114 -10.18 3.38 1.90
N ILE A 115 -8.93 2.98 1.69
CA ILE A 115 -7.88 3.93 1.23
C ILE A 115 -8.21 4.41 -0.19
N ILE A 116 -8.54 3.51 -1.13
CA ILE A 116 -8.94 3.90 -2.49
C ILE A 116 -10.15 4.84 -2.44
N LYS A 117 -11.19 4.48 -1.67
CA LYS A 117 -12.39 5.32 -1.51
C LYS A 117 -12.06 6.72 -1.00
N LYS A 118 -11.09 6.87 -0.09
CA LYS A 118 -10.64 8.18 0.38
C LYS A 118 -9.96 9.00 -0.71
N VAL A 119 -9.25 8.36 -1.63
CA VAL A 119 -8.62 9.06 -2.78
C VAL A 119 -9.66 9.51 -3.79
N VAL A 120 -10.71 8.71 -4.04
CA VAL A 120 -11.68 8.96 -5.12
C VAL A 120 -13.01 9.55 -4.67
N CYS A 121 -13.27 9.72 -3.36
CA CYS A 121 -14.55 10.22 -2.88
C CYS A 121 -14.84 11.64 -3.41
N GLU A 122 -16.09 11.86 -3.86
CA GLU A 122 -16.56 13.09 -4.48
C GLU A 122 -16.97 14.14 -3.45
N THR A 123 -16.04 14.49 -2.56
CA THR A 123 -16.27 15.52 -1.54
C THR A 123 -15.29 16.68 -1.71
N ILE A 124 -15.74 17.87 -1.41
CA ILE A 124 -14.91 19.10 -1.54
C ILE A 124 -13.70 19.07 -0.61
N ASP A 125 -13.79 18.34 0.50
CA ASP A 125 -12.71 18.17 1.47
C ASP A 125 -11.65 17.16 1.02
N ASN A 126 -11.94 16.39 -0.05
CA ASN A 126 -10.97 15.50 -0.65
C ASN A 126 -10.03 16.29 -1.58
N PRO A 127 -8.74 16.43 -1.22
CA PRO A 127 -7.81 17.24 -2.02
C PRO A 127 -7.59 16.66 -3.42
N PHE A 128 -7.68 15.35 -3.60
CA PHE A 128 -7.55 14.70 -4.92
C PHE A 128 -8.72 15.04 -5.83
N TYR A 129 -9.95 14.93 -5.30
CA TYR A 129 -11.14 15.28 -6.05
C TYR A 129 -11.24 16.79 -6.32
N ALA A 130 -10.81 17.61 -5.37
CA ALA A 130 -10.75 19.07 -5.54
C ALA A 130 -9.75 19.45 -6.65
N ALA A 131 -8.55 18.85 -6.68
CA ALA A 131 -7.57 19.06 -7.73
C ALA A 131 -8.12 18.63 -9.10
N TYR A 132 -8.65 17.41 -9.19
CA TYR A 132 -9.29 16.89 -10.40
C TYR A 132 -10.37 17.80 -10.95
N THR A 133 -11.30 18.28 -10.11
CA THR A 133 -12.37 19.18 -10.53
C THR A 133 -11.85 20.54 -10.97
N ALA A 134 -10.80 21.04 -10.33
CA ALA A 134 -10.14 22.29 -10.73
C ALA A 134 -9.47 22.17 -12.11
N ASP A 135 -8.81 21.06 -12.38
CA ASP A 135 -8.17 20.78 -13.67
C ASP A 135 -9.22 20.71 -14.80
N ILE A 136 -10.31 19.98 -14.58
CA ILE A 136 -11.43 19.93 -15.54
C ILE A 136 -12.01 21.33 -15.77
N ALA A 137 -12.22 22.11 -14.71
CA ALA A 137 -12.77 23.46 -14.83
C ALA A 137 -11.81 24.44 -15.54
N SER A 138 -10.50 24.21 -15.41
CA SER A 138 -9.46 25.02 -16.10
C SER A 138 -9.31 24.66 -17.59
N GLY A 139 -9.98 23.60 -18.07
CA GLY A 139 -9.94 23.16 -19.47
C GLY A 139 -8.73 22.25 -19.78
N VAL A 140 -8.16 21.58 -18.79
CA VAL A 140 -7.18 20.51 -19.02
C VAL A 140 -7.80 19.47 -19.96
N ASN A 141 -7.00 18.95 -20.88
CA ASN A 141 -7.47 17.98 -21.87
C ASN A 141 -8.07 16.74 -21.18
N PRO A 142 -9.35 16.41 -21.41
CA PRO A 142 -9.96 15.21 -20.83
C PRO A 142 -9.28 13.89 -21.19
N LYS A 143 -8.42 13.90 -22.22
CA LYS A 143 -7.61 12.75 -22.63
C LYS A 143 -6.20 12.76 -22.00
N ASP A 144 -5.96 13.65 -21.04
CA ASP A 144 -4.73 13.62 -20.29
C ASP A 144 -4.62 12.32 -19.49
N PRO A 145 -3.49 11.61 -19.51
CA PRO A 145 -3.33 10.34 -18.79
C PRO A 145 -3.65 10.42 -17.31
N ILE A 146 -3.28 11.50 -16.62
CA ILE A 146 -3.57 11.67 -15.18
C ILE A 146 -5.08 11.72 -14.96
N ILE A 147 -5.78 12.52 -15.77
CA ILE A 147 -7.26 12.65 -15.70
C ILE A 147 -7.91 11.29 -15.97
N LEU A 148 -7.50 10.61 -17.03
CA LEU A 148 -8.06 9.30 -17.39
C LEU A 148 -7.76 8.23 -16.32
N ASN A 149 -6.56 8.20 -15.78
CA ASN A 149 -6.18 7.25 -14.73
C ASN A 149 -7.00 7.48 -13.45
N TYR A 150 -7.21 8.74 -13.08
CA TYR A 150 -8.07 9.09 -11.95
C TYR A 150 -9.53 8.68 -12.20
N GLU A 151 -10.06 8.95 -13.40
CA GLU A 151 -11.41 8.51 -13.81
C GLU A 151 -11.53 6.98 -13.77
N LEU A 152 -10.55 6.24 -14.28
CA LEU A 152 -10.52 4.78 -14.22
C LEU A 152 -10.52 4.28 -12.78
N LEU A 153 -9.75 4.92 -11.89
CA LEU A 153 -9.71 4.55 -10.48
C LEU A 153 -11.04 4.80 -9.76
N ARG A 154 -11.90 5.70 -10.25
CA ARG A 154 -13.24 5.95 -9.69
C ARG A 154 -14.24 4.82 -10.03
N ILE A 155 -13.94 3.97 -10.99
CA ILE A 155 -14.79 2.84 -11.40
C ILE A 155 -14.65 1.71 -10.37
N THR A 156 -15.77 1.27 -9.80
CA THR A 156 -15.79 0.24 -8.74
C THR A 156 -15.15 -1.08 -9.19
N GLU A 157 -15.38 -1.51 -10.41
CA GLU A 157 -14.82 -2.74 -10.98
C GLU A 157 -13.30 -2.66 -11.11
N VAL A 158 -12.78 -1.48 -11.44
CA VAL A 158 -11.32 -1.22 -11.48
C VAL A 158 -10.73 -1.27 -10.07
N GLN A 159 -11.40 -0.65 -9.08
CA GLN A 159 -10.98 -0.71 -7.68
C GLN A 159 -10.93 -2.17 -7.18
N ASN A 160 -11.98 -2.93 -7.42
CA ASN A 160 -12.05 -4.34 -7.05
C ASN A 160 -10.95 -5.18 -7.70
N THR A 161 -10.65 -4.91 -8.97
CA THR A 161 -9.57 -5.58 -9.69
C THR A 161 -8.21 -5.26 -9.09
N ILE A 162 -7.95 -3.99 -8.76
CA ILE A 162 -6.71 -3.57 -8.10
C ILE A 162 -6.57 -4.26 -6.74
N VAL A 163 -7.61 -4.23 -5.91
CA VAL A 163 -7.60 -4.88 -4.58
C VAL A 163 -7.32 -6.37 -4.71
N LYS A 164 -8.03 -7.08 -5.59
CA LYS A 164 -7.82 -8.51 -5.83
C LYS A 164 -6.39 -8.82 -6.28
N THR A 165 -5.85 -8.05 -7.22
CA THR A 165 -4.49 -8.24 -7.73
C THR A 165 -3.43 -8.00 -6.64
N ILE A 166 -3.65 -7.01 -5.78
CA ILE A 166 -2.75 -6.75 -4.65
C ILE A 166 -2.81 -7.88 -3.63
N ILE A 167 -4.01 -8.37 -3.29
CA ILE A 167 -4.16 -9.52 -2.37
C ILE A 167 -3.44 -10.75 -2.94
N GLU A 168 -3.59 -11.02 -4.23
CA GLU A 168 -2.85 -12.11 -4.89
C GLU A 168 -1.33 -11.92 -4.77
N ALA A 169 -0.84 -10.69 -4.96
CA ALA A 169 0.59 -10.37 -4.80
C ALA A 169 1.05 -10.54 -3.34
N ILE A 170 0.24 -10.14 -2.36
CA ILE A 170 0.51 -10.34 -0.93
C ILE A 170 0.67 -11.83 -0.63
N VAL A 171 -0.30 -12.64 -1.05
CA VAL A 171 -0.31 -14.09 -0.77
C VAL A 171 0.86 -14.79 -1.44
N ARG A 172 1.14 -14.50 -2.72
CA ARG A 172 2.20 -15.17 -3.48
C ARG A 172 3.60 -14.76 -3.07
N TYR A 173 3.79 -13.48 -2.73
CA TYR A 173 5.13 -12.90 -2.50
C TYR A 173 5.36 -12.48 -1.06
N LYS A 174 4.41 -12.76 -0.14
CA LYS A 174 4.48 -12.41 1.28
C LYS A 174 4.79 -10.92 1.50
N LEU A 175 4.12 -10.06 0.75
CA LEU A 175 4.29 -8.63 0.88
C LEU A 175 3.61 -8.14 2.16
N ILE A 176 4.28 -7.24 2.86
CA ILE A 176 3.70 -6.45 3.93
C ILE A 176 3.47 -5.06 3.33
N ILE A 177 2.22 -4.58 3.36
CA ILE A 177 1.84 -3.30 2.76
C ILE A 177 1.40 -2.34 3.86
N THR A 178 2.14 -1.26 4.01
CA THR A 178 1.76 -0.15 4.89
C THR A 178 0.83 0.83 4.18
N PRO A 179 0.04 1.66 4.92
CA PRO A 179 -0.78 2.71 4.31
C PRO A 179 0.03 3.65 3.40
N ARG A 180 1.26 3.98 3.78
CA ARG A 180 2.15 4.84 2.98
C ARG A 180 2.52 4.18 1.67
N GLU A 181 3.00 2.94 1.70
CA GLU A 181 3.37 2.20 0.48
C GLU A 181 2.19 2.03 -0.46
N PHE A 182 0.99 1.85 0.09
CA PHE A 182 -0.22 1.76 -0.72
C PHE A 182 -0.61 3.09 -1.35
N LEU A 183 -0.46 4.21 -0.63
CA LEU A 183 -0.68 5.55 -1.20
C LEU A 183 0.35 5.88 -2.27
N ASP A 184 1.62 5.54 -2.05
CA ASP A 184 2.69 5.71 -3.05
C ASP A 184 2.40 4.86 -4.31
N PHE A 185 1.87 3.64 -4.12
CA PHE A 185 1.41 2.80 -5.22
C PHE A 185 0.24 3.46 -5.98
N LEU A 186 -0.79 3.96 -5.29
CA LEU A 186 -1.92 4.65 -5.93
C LEU A 186 -1.44 5.87 -6.72
N TYR A 187 -0.50 6.63 -6.17
CA TYR A 187 0.13 7.73 -6.90
C TYR A 187 0.78 7.24 -8.19
N SER A 188 1.56 6.17 -8.14
CA SER A 188 2.31 5.65 -9.29
C SER A 188 1.45 5.01 -10.38
N ILE A 189 0.19 4.65 -10.11
CA ILE A 189 -0.76 4.19 -11.13
C ILE A 189 -1.67 5.31 -11.66
N ILE A 190 -1.65 6.49 -11.03
CA ILE A 190 -2.34 7.68 -11.51
C ILE A 190 -1.39 8.55 -12.32
N VAL A 191 -0.18 8.79 -11.80
CA VAL A 191 0.81 9.69 -12.40
C VAL A 191 1.88 8.86 -13.12
N TYR A 192 1.98 9.05 -14.42
CA TYR A 192 3.01 8.42 -15.23
C TYR A 192 4.40 8.98 -14.85
N PRO A 193 5.42 8.13 -14.59
CA PRO A 193 6.73 8.58 -14.11
C PRO A 193 7.44 9.58 -15.05
N HIS A 194 7.20 9.43 -16.36
CA HIS A 194 7.74 10.31 -17.42
C HIS A 194 6.71 11.32 -17.93
N TYR A 195 5.81 11.78 -17.07
CA TYR A 195 4.71 12.65 -17.47
C TYR A 195 5.19 13.98 -18.04
N ASP A 196 6.24 14.58 -17.48
CA ASP A 196 6.81 15.83 -17.98
C ASP A 196 7.37 15.65 -19.40
N GLU A 197 8.09 14.58 -19.65
CA GLU A 197 8.61 14.24 -20.99
C GLU A 197 7.44 13.96 -21.97
N TYR A 198 6.39 13.30 -21.48
CA TYR A 198 5.18 13.01 -22.26
C TYR A 198 4.45 14.28 -22.67
N ILE A 199 4.39 15.32 -21.82
CA ILE A 199 3.73 16.61 -22.15
C ILE A 199 4.56 17.39 -23.18
N ASP A 200 5.88 17.43 -23.00
CA ASP A 200 6.79 18.23 -23.83
C ASP A 200 7.16 17.55 -25.16
N GLY A 201 6.94 16.24 -25.28
CA GLY A 201 7.31 15.43 -26.42
C GLY A 201 6.24 15.33 -27.52
N HIS A 202 6.61 14.66 -28.63
CA HIS A 202 5.68 14.21 -29.65
C HIS A 202 4.94 12.98 -29.16
N LYS A 203 3.67 13.17 -28.79
CA LYS A 203 2.80 12.16 -28.20
C LYS A 203 2.52 11.02 -29.19
N GLU A 204 3.31 9.95 -29.13
CA GLU A 204 3.03 8.73 -29.86
C GLU A 204 1.89 7.95 -29.19
N LYS A 205 1.13 7.17 -30.00
CA LYS A 205 0.05 6.34 -29.45
C LYS A 205 0.55 5.33 -28.43
N LYS A 206 1.76 4.82 -28.61
CA LYS A 206 2.40 3.88 -27.69
C LYS A 206 2.60 4.49 -26.33
N GLU A 207 3.21 5.67 -26.26
CA GLU A 207 3.47 6.41 -25.01
C GLU A 207 2.17 6.73 -24.25
N PHE A 208 1.12 7.07 -24.99
CA PHE A 208 -0.19 7.28 -24.38
C PHE A 208 -0.71 6.02 -23.67
N PHE A 209 -0.64 4.84 -24.31
CA PHE A 209 -1.09 3.59 -23.68
C PHE A 209 -0.19 3.15 -22.53
N GLU A 210 1.11 3.41 -22.61
CA GLU A 210 2.05 3.16 -21.52
C GLU A 210 1.78 4.01 -20.28
N ALA A 211 1.24 5.22 -20.48
CA ALA A 211 0.88 6.15 -19.41
C ALA A 211 -0.48 5.85 -18.75
N LEU A 212 -1.26 4.89 -19.27
CA LEU A 212 -2.57 4.55 -18.72
C LEU A 212 -2.47 3.54 -17.55
N LEU A 213 -3.44 3.65 -16.62
CA LEU A 213 -3.54 2.83 -15.41
C LEU A 213 -3.32 1.33 -15.63
N PRO A 214 -3.90 0.66 -16.64
CA PRO A 214 -3.65 -0.77 -16.86
C PRO A 214 -2.17 -1.08 -17.12
N SER A 215 -1.49 -0.26 -17.89
CA SER A 215 -0.05 -0.42 -18.15
C SER A 215 0.77 -0.10 -16.91
N LEU A 216 0.45 0.97 -16.20
CA LEU A 216 1.12 1.35 -14.96
C LEU A 216 0.96 0.29 -13.86
N LEU A 217 -0.19 -0.38 -13.83
CA LEU A 217 -0.47 -1.46 -12.88
C LEU A 217 0.45 -2.67 -13.10
N TYR A 218 0.60 -3.14 -14.34
CA TYR A 218 1.31 -4.38 -14.64
C TYR A 218 2.75 -4.20 -15.14
N CYS A 219 3.08 -3.05 -15.70
CA CYS A 219 4.40 -2.77 -16.26
C CYS A 219 5.20 -1.77 -15.43
N GLY A 220 4.58 -1.12 -14.45
CA GLY A 220 5.26 -0.19 -13.55
C GLY A 220 6.32 -0.87 -12.68
N SER A 221 7.35 -0.12 -12.32
CA SER A 221 8.47 -0.62 -11.52
C SER A 221 8.91 0.35 -10.41
N GLU A 222 8.11 1.38 -10.15
CA GLU A 222 8.47 2.46 -9.24
C GLU A 222 8.50 2.00 -7.78
N ASN A 223 7.62 1.06 -7.40
CA ASN A 223 7.53 0.57 -6.03
C ASN A 223 7.47 -0.96 -5.96
N MET A 224 7.54 -1.50 -4.74
CA MET A 224 7.54 -2.94 -4.52
C MET A 224 6.22 -3.61 -4.92
N ILE A 225 5.09 -2.92 -4.76
CA ILE A 225 3.77 -3.44 -5.10
C ILE A 225 3.66 -3.64 -6.61
N GLN A 226 4.03 -2.63 -7.42
CA GLN A 226 4.06 -2.75 -8.88
C GLN A 226 5.00 -3.86 -9.35
N LYS A 227 6.21 -3.97 -8.77
CA LYS A 227 7.14 -5.06 -9.09
C LYS A 227 6.56 -6.44 -8.80
N ALA A 228 5.80 -6.57 -7.73
CA ALA A 228 5.14 -7.84 -7.39
C ALA A 228 3.96 -8.13 -8.33
N ILE A 229 3.12 -7.13 -8.61
CA ILE A 229 2.01 -7.27 -9.57
C ILE A 229 2.55 -7.61 -10.98
N GLY A 230 3.63 -6.96 -11.40
CA GLY A 230 4.27 -7.27 -12.69
C GLY A 230 4.73 -8.72 -12.83
N LYS A 231 4.98 -9.44 -11.72
CA LYS A 231 5.26 -10.88 -11.73
C LYS A 231 4.01 -11.74 -11.89
N LEU A 232 2.81 -11.16 -11.63
CA LEU A 232 1.53 -11.83 -11.83
C LEU A 232 1.05 -11.72 -13.29
N ASP A 233 1.70 -10.89 -14.11
CA ASP A 233 1.35 -10.72 -15.53
C ASP A 233 1.40 -12.08 -16.24
N PRO A 234 0.27 -12.58 -16.75
CA PRO A 234 0.21 -13.87 -17.43
C PRO A 234 1.20 -13.98 -18.59
N LEU A 235 1.46 -12.87 -19.28
CA LEU A 235 2.39 -12.82 -20.41
C LEU A 235 3.86 -13.03 -19.98
N LYS A 236 4.17 -12.74 -18.70
CA LYS A 236 5.51 -12.94 -18.12
C LYS A 236 5.67 -14.29 -17.42
N GLN A 237 4.56 -14.99 -17.16
CA GLN A 237 4.56 -16.28 -16.46
C GLN A 237 4.51 -17.47 -17.43
N SER A 238 4.86 -17.26 -18.67
CA SER A 238 4.78 -18.31 -19.67
C SER A 238 5.64 -19.51 -19.30
N SER A 239 5.02 -20.67 -19.17
CA SER A 239 5.65 -21.96 -18.85
C SER A 239 5.76 -22.88 -20.07
N THR A 240 5.03 -22.57 -21.12
CA THR A 240 4.97 -23.37 -22.35
C THR A 240 5.53 -22.59 -23.54
N GLU A 241 5.89 -23.30 -24.60
CA GLU A 241 6.34 -22.67 -25.85
C GLU A 241 5.26 -21.79 -26.47
N HIS A 242 4.00 -22.17 -26.30
CA HIS A 242 2.84 -21.41 -26.78
C HIS A 242 2.71 -20.06 -26.05
N ASP A 243 2.81 -20.08 -24.72
CA ASP A 243 2.79 -18.86 -23.90
C ASP A 243 3.96 -17.93 -24.24
N LYS A 244 5.15 -18.48 -24.54
CA LYS A 244 6.29 -17.70 -25.01
C LYS A 244 6.02 -17.01 -26.33
N GLN A 245 5.40 -17.72 -27.28
CA GLN A 245 5.03 -17.16 -28.57
C GLN A 245 4.01 -16.04 -28.42
N LEU A 246 2.98 -16.23 -27.56
CA LEU A 246 2.01 -15.20 -27.23
C LEU A 246 2.69 -13.99 -26.58
N SER A 247 3.57 -14.21 -25.63
CA SER A 247 4.32 -13.14 -24.97
C SER A 247 5.11 -12.29 -25.98
N VAL A 248 5.79 -12.93 -26.93
CA VAL A 248 6.51 -12.23 -27.99
C VAL A 248 5.57 -11.42 -28.90
N LEU A 249 4.43 -11.96 -29.26
CA LEU A 249 3.43 -11.27 -30.10
C LEU A 249 2.90 -10.00 -29.41
N PHE A 250 2.53 -10.11 -28.15
CA PHE A 250 2.02 -8.96 -27.38
C PHE A 250 3.10 -7.93 -27.06
N THR A 251 4.34 -8.34 -26.85
CA THR A 251 5.45 -7.43 -26.57
C THR A 251 5.88 -6.65 -27.82
N SER A 252 5.76 -7.24 -29.01
CA SER A 252 6.13 -6.58 -30.25
C SER A 252 5.10 -5.62 -30.81
N TYR A 253 3.88 -5.55 -30.25
CA TYR A 253 2.72 -4.77 -30.73
C TYR A 253 2.36 -5.00 -32.21
N SER A 254 2.98 -5.97 -32.84
CA SER A 254 2.66 -6.38 -34.18
C SER A 254 2.36 -7.87 -34.17
N ILE A 255 1.13 -8.25 -34.54
CA ILE A 255 0.84 -9.61 -34.95
C ILE A 255 1.16 -9.67 -36.44
N PRO A 256 2.36 -10.13 -36.82
CA PRO A 256 2.59 -10.37 -38.24
C PRO A 256 1.70 -11.52 -38.61
N SER A 257 0.77 -11.28 -39.52
CA SER A 257 -0.11 -12.31 -40.07
C SER A 257 0.63 -13.53 -40.66
N SER A 258 1.94 -13.45 -40.76
CA SER A 258 2.84 -14.51 -41.20
C SER A 258 3.32 -15.48 -40.12
N TYR A 259 3.07 -15.22 -38.82
CA TYR A 259 3.59 -16.06 -37.74
C TYR A 259 2.58 -17.08 -37.18
N LEU A 260 1.29 -16.88 -37.40
CA LEU A 260 0.26 -17.82 -36.97
C LEU A 260 -0.49 -18.34 -38.18
N THR A 261 -0.59 -19.64 -38.29
CA THR A 261 -1.51 -20.29 -39.27
C THR A 261 -2.96 -20.08 -38.78
N GLU A 262 -3.91 -20.17 -39.70
CA GLU A 262 -5.33 -20.11 -39.34
C GLU A 262 -5.71 -21.12 -38.25
N GLN A 263 -5.08 -22.29 -38.28
CA GLN A 263 -5.25 -23.33 -37.27
C GLN A 263 -4.76 -22.88 -35.91
N GLN A 264 -3.58 -22.25 -35.81
CA GLN A 264 -3.02 -21.71 -34.57
C GLN A 264 -3.87 -20.55 -34.03
N ILE A 265 -4.46 -19.72 -34.90
CA ILE A 265 -5.39 -18.65 -34.49
C ILE A 265 -6.68 -19.27 -33.93
N SER A 266 -7.18 -20.36 -34.51
CA SER A 266 -8.41 -21.04 -34.02
C SER A 266 -8.22 -21.79 -32.70
N GLU A 267 -6.99 -22.09 -32.31
CA GLU A 267 -6.58 -22.76 -31.06
C GLU A 267 -6.26 -21.77 -29.93
N LEU A 268 -6.23 -20.47 -30.21
CA LEU A 268 -6.09 -19.44 -29.18
C LEU A 268 -7.33 -19.39 -28.29
N PRO A 269 -7.17 -19.36 -26.95
CA PRO A 269 -8.28 -19.32 -26.01
C PRO A 269 -9.11 -18.05 -26.10
#